data_57a2d8721a17afab1e434766cf7391b0
#
_entry.id   57a2d8721a17afab1e434766cf7391b0
#
_cell.length_a   1.000
_cell.length_b   1.000
_cell.length_c   1.000
_cell.angle_alpha   90.00
_cell.angle_beta   90.00
_cell.angle_gamma   90.00
#
_symmetry.space_group_name_H-M   'P 1'
#
loop_
_entity.id
_entity.type
_entity.pdbx_description
1 polymer ?
#
loop_
_entity_poly.entity_id
_entity_poly.type
_entity_poly.pdbx_seq_one_letter_code
_entity_poly.pdbx_strand_id
1 'polypeptide(L)'
;QRVLKDCDFVIRPRKGQFIVFDKSARELLNGIILPVPTERTKGIVLFPTIFGNIVVGPTAEEQDSRTDAGVVEETLRQLQAQAVEMLPELAQTQITATFAGIRPATEKKHYRVSQNKDKNWITLGGIRSTGLTSALGLGLHVSKLFAKLDANFKKLDNPLSAKAPMLAEKFPRDFNSKGYEEM
;
A
#
# COMPACT_ATOMS: atom_id res chain seq x y z
N GLN A 1 11.33 -19.84 -4.50
CA GLN A 1 12.33 -20.92 -4.27
C GLN A 1 11.79 -22.34 -4.54
N ARG A 2 10.47 -22.59 -4.45
CA ARG A 2 9.91 -23.92 -4.76
C ARG A 2 10.00 -24.29 -6.24
N VAL A 3 9.91 -23.32 -7.14
CA VAL A 3 9.93 -23.49 -8.60
C VAL A 3 11.30 -23.16 -9.19
N LEU A 4 11.88 -22.06 -8.75
CA LEU A 4 13.22 -21.64 -9.14
C LEU A 4 14.18 -21.95 -7.99
N LYS A 5 15.23 -22.74 -8.27
CA LYS A 5 16.27 -23.04 -7.27
C LYS A 5 17.02 -21.75 -6.87
N ASP A 6 17.30 -20.91 -7.85
CA ASP A 6 18.02 -19.65 -7.66
C ASP A 6 17.04 -18.47 -7.77
N CYS A 7 16.98 -17.67 -6.71
CA CYS A 7 16.25 -16.41 -6.65
C CYS A 7 17.27 -15.29 -6.40
N ASP A 8 17.28 -14.29 -7.23
CA ASP A 8 18.26 -13.19 -7.22
C ASP A 8 17.96 -12.11 -6.17
N PHE A 9 17.00 -12.34 -5.28
CA PHE A 9 16.65 -11.46 -4.17
C PHE A 9 16.13 -12.23 -2.97
N VAL A 10 16.21 -11.58 -1.82
CA VAL A 10 15.65 -12.08 -0.55
C VAL A 10 14.56 -11.12 -0.08
N ILE A 11 13.41 -11.69 0.32
CA ILE A 11 12.35 -10.90 0.97
C ILE A 11 12.83 -10.51 2.36
N ARG A 12 12.86 -9.20 2.61
CA ARG A 12 13.08 -8.55 3.90
C ARG A 12 11.77 -7.89 4.33
N PRO A 13 10.95 -8.57 5.14
CA PRO A 13 9.65 -8.03 5.53
C PRO A 13 9.80 -6.70 6.26
N ARG A 14 8.96 -5.74 5.91
CA ARG A 14 8.95 -4.43 6.57
C ARG A 14 7.55 -4.13 7.05
N LYS A 15 7.37 -4.16 8.36
CA LYS A 15 6.10 -3.83 9.01
C LYS A 15 5.86 -2.32 8.97
N GLY A 16 4.61 -1.95 8.80
CA GLY A 16 4.13 -0.58 8.95
C GLY A 16 2.87 -0.57 9.78
N GLN A 17 2.90 0.22 10.84
CA GLN A 17 1.80 0.38 11.77
C GLN A 17 1.09 1.72 11.53
N PHE A 18 -0.20 1.76 11.82
CA PHE A 18 -1.07 2.91 11.58
C PHE A 18 -1.99 3.15 12.77
N ILE A 19 -2.31 4.41 12.97
CA ILE A 19 -3.35 4.90 13.87
C ILE A 19 -4.46 5.53 13.02
N VAL A 20 -5.70 5.28 13.40
CA VAL A 20 -6.89 5.93 12.84
C VAL A 20 -7.54 6.75 13.95
N PHE A 21 -7.57 8.05 13.77
CA PHE A 21 -8.29 8.96 14.65
C PHE A 21 -9.77 9.04 14.29
N ASP A 22 -10.58 9.42 15.27
CA ASP A 22 -12.02 9.56 15.12
C ASP A 22 -12.40 10.64 14.09
N LYS A 23 -13.61 10.53 13.57
CA LYS A 23 -14.18 11.47 12.59
C LYS A 23 -14.34 12.90 13.11
N SER A 24 -14.34 13.09 14.43
CA SER A 24 -14.31 14.44 15.04
C SER A 24 -13.09 15.26 14.64
N ALA A 25 -12.02 14.60 14.16
CA ALA A 25 -10.82 15.26 13.62
C ALA A 25 -10.97 15.71 12.15
N ARG A 26 -12.08 15.42 11.49
CA ARG A 26 -12.23 15.65 10.03
C ARG A 26 -11.86 17.04 9.58
N GLU A 27 -12.36 18.05 10.31
CA GLU A 27 -12.19 19.46 9.96
C GLU A 27 -10.76 19.99 10.22
N LEU A 28 -9.94 19.21 10.91
CA LEU A 28 -8.56 19.60 11.24
C LEU A 28 -7.62 19.49 10.02
N LEU A 29 -7.98 18.70 9.02
CA LEU A 29 -7.06 18.39 7.92
C LEU A 29 -7.78 18.22 6.59
N ASN A 30 -7.48 19.10 5.63
CA ASN A 30 -8.05 19.10 4.28
C ASN A 30 -7.09 18.56 3.20
N GLY A 31 -5.93 18.05 3.58
CA GLY A 31 -4.91 17.58 2.65
C GLY A 31 -4.01 16.52 3.27
N ILE A 32 -3.03 16.07 2.53
CA ILE A 32 -2.04 15.11 2.99
C ILE A 32 -0.81 15.86 3.47
N ILE A 33 -0.39 15.63 4.70
CA ILE A 33 0.87 16.15 5.24
C ILE A 33 1.95 15.08 5.09
N LEU A 34 3.02 15.44 4.41
CA LEU A 34 4.19 14.62 4.18
C LEU A 34 5.40 15.33 4.80
N PRO A 35 6.16 14.70 5.69
CA PRO A 35 7.42 15.27 6.16
C PRO A 35 8.46 15.26 5.03
N VAL A 36 9.49 16.06 5.17
CA VAL A 36 10.63 16.04 4.26
C VAL A 36 11.29 14.66 4.33
N PRO A 37 11.44 13.95 3.20
CA PRO A 37 12.05 12.63 3.20
C PRO A 37 13.50 12.66 3.67
N THR A 38 13.91 11.63 4.41
CA THR A 38 15.30 11.37 4.75
C THR A 38 15.88 10.26 3.85
N GLU A 39 17.17 10.02 3.92
CA GLU A 39 17.80 8.91 3.18
C GLU A 39 17.23 7.54 3.57
N ARG A 40 16.76 7.39 4.82
CA ARG A 40 16.25 6.13 5.37
C ARG A 40 14.76 5.95 5.21
N THR A 41 13.98 7.02 5.31
CA THR A 41 12.52 6.94 5.32
C THR A 41 11.88 8.14 4.62
N LYS A 42 10.69 7.91 4.07
CA LYS A 42 9.81 8.98 3.60
C LYS A 42 9.05 9.66 4.75
N GLY A 43 9.25 9.18 5.99
CA GLY A 43 8.52 9.63 7.15
C GLY A 43 7.12 9.04 7.25
N ILE A 44 6.43 9.38 8.33
CA ILE A 44 5.01 9.09 8.50
C ILE A 44 4.19 10.12 7.73
N VAL A 45 3.02 9.70 7.29
CA VAL A 45 2.07 10.54 6.55
C VAL A 45 0.85 10.75 7.40
N LEU A 46 0.33 11.97 7.40
CA LEU A 46 -0.94 12.32 8.00
C LEU A 46 -1.93 12.62 6.87
N PHE A 47 -3.06 11.92 6.81
CA PHE A 47 -4.01 12.12 5.73
C PHE A 47 -5.46 11.85 6.15
N PRO A 48 -6.43 12.62 5.61
CA PRO A 48 -7.84 12.34 5.80
C PRO A 48 -8.27 11.17 4.91
N THR A 49 -9.19 10.37 5.41
CA THR A 49 -9.88 9.35 4.61
C THR A 49 -11.16 9.92 4.00
N ILE A 50 -11.69 9.23 2.99
CA ILE A 50 -13.00 9.55 2.43
C ILE A 50 -14.15 9.37 3.43
N PHE A 51 -13.92 8.68 4.54
CA PHE A 51 -14.91 8.44 5.60
C PHE A 51 -14.84 9.48 6.73
N GLY A 52 -13.94 10.45 6.63
CA GLY A 52 -13.78 11.53 7.61
C GLY A 52 -12.79 11.24 8.74
N ASN A 53 -12.19 10.06 8.80
CA ASN A 53 -11.13 9.78 9.76
C ASN A 53 -9.81 10.40 9.32
N ILE A 54 -8.93 10.69 10.28
CA ILE A 54 -7.52 11.00 9.99
C ILE A 54 -6.68 9.76 10.28
N VAL A 55 -5.79 9.40 9.35
CA VAL A 55 -4.86 8.28 9.48
C VAL A 55 -3.44 8.79 9.55
N VAL A 56 -2.67 8.18 10.44
CA VAL A 56 -1.24 8.43 10.64
C VAL A 56 -0.46 7.16 10.42
N GLY A 57 0.61 7.25 9.67
CA GLY A 57 1.50 6.13 9.35
C GLY A 57 1.96 6.18 7.91
N PRO A 58 2.58 5.11 7.43
CA PRO A 58 3.02 3.94 8.18
C PRO A 58 4.35 4.15 8.90
N THR A 59 4.60 3.36 9.93
CA THR A 59 5.96 3.13 10.41
C THR A 59 6.79 2.31 9.40
N ALA A 60 8.06 2.11 9.65
CA ALA A 60 8.94 1.34 8.76
C ALA A 60 9.90 0.48 9.60
N GLU A 61 9.44 -0.69 9.98
CA GLU A 61 10.14 -1.60 10.89
C GLU A 61 10.60 -2.85 10.14
N GLU A 62 11.89 -3.09 10.11
CA GLU A 62 12.44 -4.34 9.58
C GLU A 62 12.11 -5.49 10.55
N GLN A 63 11.72 -6.65 10.01
CA GLN A 63 11.46 -7.85 10.79
C GLN A 63 11.75 -9.11 9.97
N ASP A 64 11.93 -10.25 10.66
CA ASP A 64 12.13 -11.54 10.01
C ASP A 64 10.81 -12.26 9.72
N SER A 65 9.81 -12.07 10.57
CA SER A 65 8.50 -12.69 10.39
C SER A 65 7.80 -12.18 9.14
N ARG A 66 7.30 -13.09 8.33
CA ARG A 66 6.53 -12.82 7.11
C ARG A 66 5.02 -12.78 7.36
N THR A 67 4.59 -13.09 8.57
CA THR A 67 3.18 -13.26 8.93
C THR A 67 2.76 -12.45 10.16
N ASP A 68 3.70 -12.02 11.01
CA ASP A 68 3.40 -11.23 12.18
C ASP A 68 3.11 -9.77 11.80
N ALA A 69 1.83 -9.45 11.68
CA ALA A 69 1.32 -8.09 11.48
C ALA A 69 0.67 -7.53 12.76
N GLY A 70 1.09 -8.01 13.92
CA GLY A 70 0.64 -7.47 15.21
C GLY A 70 1.09 -6.02 15.40
N VAL A 71 0.24 -5.20 16.04
CA VAL A 71 0.59 -3.84 16.46
C VAL A 71 1.39 -3.89 17.76
N VAL A 72 2.30 -2.93 17.94
CA VAL A 72 3.14 -2.78 19.12
C VAL A 72 2.76 -1.49 19.82
N GLU A 73 2.32 -1.57 21.07
CA GLU A 73 1.79 -0.43 21.81
C GLU A 73 2.78 0.74 21.92
N GLU A 74 4.05 0.44 22.19
CA GLU A 74 5.10 1.47 22.27
C GLU A 74 5.29 2.20 20.93
N THR A 75 5.28 1.46 19.83
CA THR A 75 5.37 2.05 18.49
C THR A 75 4.15 2.93 18.19
N LEU A 76 2.96 2.51 18.63
CA LEU A 76 1.74 3.32 18.45
C LEU A 76 1.79 4.61 19.28
N ARG A 77 2.33 4.57 20.51
CA ARG A 77 2.53 5.79 21.31
C ARG A 77 3.49 6.78 20.62
N GLN A 78 4.60 6.27 20.09
CA GLN A 78 5.55 7.10 19.34
C GLN A 78 4.92 7.68 18.09
N LEU A 79 4.13 6.89 17.37
CA LEU A 79 3.41 7.33 16.16
C LEU A 79 2.37 8.41 16.51
N GLN A 80 1.66 8.25 17.62
CA GLN A 80 0.72 9.26 18.12
C GLN A 80 1.44 10.56 18.50
N ALA A 81 2.58 10.48 19.19
CA ALA A 81 3.37 11.65 19.55
C ALA A 81 3.82 12.42 18.30
N GLN A 82 4.30 11.73 17.27
CA GLN A 82 4.68 12.35 16.01
C GLN A 82 3.46 12.97 15.28
N ALA A 83 2.30 12.33 15.35
CA ALA A 83 1.07 12.90 14.79
C ALA A 83 0.68 14.21 15.47
N VAL A 84 0.76 14.27 16.79
CA VAL A 84 0.48 15.47 17.59
C VAL A 84 1.52 16.57 17.35
N GLU A 85 2.79 16.23 17.09
CA GLU A 85 3.80 17.18 16.67
C GLU A 85 3.46 17.83 15.32
N MET A 86 2.90 17.05 14.38
CA MET A 86 2.50 17.54 13.06
C MET A 86 1.15 18.30 13.08
N LEU A 87 0.23 17.90 13.94
CA LEU A 87 -1.11 18.46 14.10
C LEU A 87 -1.53 18.40 15.57
N PRO A 88 -1.24 19.46 16.36
CA PRO A 88 -1.41 19.46 17.82
C PRO A 88 -2.82 19.13 18.33
N GLU A 89 -3.84 19.49 17.55
CA GLU A 89 -5.24 19.25 17.88
C GLU A 89 -5.59 17.76 18.01
N LEU A 90 -4.79 16.86 17.38
CA LEU A 90 -4.96 15.41 17.52
C LEU A 90 -4.72 14.90 18.94
N ALA A 91 -4.07 15.69 19.81
CA ALA A 91 -3.90 15.34 21.23
C ALA A 91 -5.23 15.12 21.96
N GLN A 92 -6.30 15.76 21.52
CA GLN A 92 -7.64 15.66 22.11
C GLN A 92 -8.56 14.72 21.32
N THR A 93 -8.07 14.12 20.25
CA THR A 93 -8.87 13.26 19.37
C THR A 93 -8.73 11.79 19.76
N GLN A 94 -9.85 11.10 19.89
CA GLN A 94 -9.87 9.68 20.21
C GLN A 94 -9.28 8.84 19.05
N ILE A 95 -8.52 7.80 19.41
CA ILE A 95 -8.08 6.76 18.47
C ILE A 95 -9.20 5.72 18.36
N THR A 96 -9.71 5.47 17.17
CA THR A 96 -10.79 4.52 16.92
C THR A 96 -10.30 3.16 16.44
N ALA A 97 -9.15 3.11 15.77
CA ALA A 97 -8.57 1.86 15.29
C ALA A 97 -7.05 1.95 15.16
N THR A 98 -6.42 0.79 15.20
CA THR A 98 -5.00 0.60 14.87
C THR A 98 -4.86 -0.62 13.99
N PHE A 99 -3.91 -0.61 13.07
CA PHE A 99 -3.61 -1.77 12.25
C PHE A 99 -2.16 -1.77 11.80
N ALA A 100 -1.70 -2.93 11.34
CA ALA A 100 -0.39 -3.09 10.76
C ALA A 100 -0.45 -3.92 9.48
N GLY A 101 0.52 -3.70 8.60
CA GLY A 101 0.71 -4.49 7.39
C GLY A 101 2.17 -4.76 7.13
N ILE A 102 2.45 -5.83 6.41
CA ILE A 102 3.82 -6.25 6.07
C ILE A 102 4.07 -6.01 4.59
N ARG A 103 5.04 -5.18 4.29
CA ARG A 103 5.49 -4.94 2.91
C ARG A 103 6.54 -5.97 2.52
N PRO A 104 6.42 -6.60 1.34
CA PRO A 104 7.41 -7.54 0.82
C PRO A 104 8.61 -6.78 0.23
N ALA A 105 9.34 -6.08 1.10
CA ALA A 105 10.57 -5.40 0.71
C ALA A 105 11.66 -6.43 0.38
N THR A 106 12.65 -6.02 -0.38
CA THR A 106 13.86 -6.77 -0.65
C THR A 106 15.07 -5.94 -0.23
N GLU A 107 16.25 -6.54 -0.27
CA GLU A 107 17.52 -5.84 -0.07
C GLU A 107 17.76 -4.74 -1.11
N LYS A 108 16.99 -4.74 -2.21
CA LYS A 108 17.11 -3.75 -3.29
C LYS A 108 15.93 -2.79 -3.30
N LYS A 109 16.16 -1.55 -3.73
CA LYS A 109 15.13 -0.50 -3.75
C LYS A 109 14.14 -0.61 -4.90
N HIS A 110 14.52 -1.21 -6.02
CA HIS A 110 13.70 -1.33 -7.24
C HIS A 110 12.98 -2.67 -7.32
N TYR A 111 11.96 -2.75 -8.15
CA TYR A 111 11.22 -3.97 -8.43
C TYR A 111 12.13 -5.04 -9.05
N ARG A 112 11.87 -6.28 -8.70
CA ARG A 112 12.57 -7.44 -9.23
C ARG A 112 11.67 -8.09 -10.26
N VAL A 113 11.98 -7.86 -11.54
CA VAL A 113 11.27 -8.48 -12.66
C VAL A 113 12.29 -9.33 -13.40
N SER A 114 12.09 -10.63 -13.43
CA SER A 114 12.97 -11.56 -14.13
C SER A 114 12.17 -12.61 -14.88
N GLN A 115 12.80 -13.16 -15.91
CA GLN A 115 12.22 -14.14 -16.80
C GLN A 115 13.12 -15.37 -16.87
N ASN A 116 12.55 -16.55 -16.66
CA ASN A 116 13.21 -17.83 -16.84
C ASN A 116 12.54 -18.58 -17.99
N LYS A 117 13.21 -18.65 -19.14
CA LYS A 117 12.68 -19.27 -20.35
C LYS A 117 12.54 -20.78 -20.23
N ASP A 118 13.51 -21.44 -19.60
CA ASP A 118 13.54 -22.90 -19.49
C ASP A 118 12.40 -23.42 -18.61
N LYS A 119 11.90 -22.58 -17.70
CA LYS A 119 10.80 -22.91 -16.80
C LYS A 119 9.47 -22.27 -17.18
N ASN A 120 9.45 -21.53 -18.27
CA ASN A 120 8.27 -20.73 -18.68
C ASN A 120 7.71 -19.89 -17.52
N TRP A 121 8.59 -19.17 -16.83
CA TRP A 121 8.31 -18.51 -15.57
C TRP A 121 8.71 -17.04 -15.59
N ILE A 122 7.82 -16.17 -15.09
CA ILE A 122 8.12 -14.77 -14.83
C ILE A 122 8.00 -14.52 -13.34
N THR A 123 9.03 -13.91 -12.77
CA THR A 123 9.02 -13.45 -11.37
C THR A 123 8.76 -11.96 -11.33
N LEU A 124 7.86 -11.56 -10.45
CA LEU A 124 7.59 -10.17 -10.12
C LEU A 124 7.63 -10.01 -8.60
N GLY A 125 8.68 -9.40 -8.09
CA GLY A 125 8.94 -9.30 -6.65
C GLY A 125 9.45 -7.94 -6.22
N GLY A 126 9.59 -7.74 -4.91
CA GLY A 126 10.11 -6.50 -4.33
C GLY A 126 9.17 -5.29 -4.51
N ILE A 127 7.89 -5.53 -4.75
CA ILE A 127 6.87 -4.47 -4.82
C ILE A 127 6.50 -4.11 -3.39
N ARG A 128 7.04 -3.02 -2.90
CA ARG A 128 6.89 -2.61 -1.49
C ARG A 128 5.48 -2.08 -1.20
N SER A 129 5.28 -0.78 -1.41
CA SER A 129 4.03 -0.07 -1.10
C SER A 129 3.36 0.57 -2.31
N THR A 130 3.91 0.40 -3.52
CA THR A 130 3.43 1.03 -4.75
C THR A 130 2.75 0.04 -5.70
N GLY A 131 2.40 -1.16 -5.22
CA GLY A 131 1.83 -2.23 -6.03
C GLY A 131 0.53 -1.83 -6.70
N LEU A 132 -0.38 -1.22 -5.97
CA LEU A 132 -1.67 -0.79 -6.50
C LEU A 132 -1.49 0.28 -7.60
N THR A 133 -0.69 1.30 -7.32
CA THR A 133 -0.41 2.40 -8.27
C THR A 133 0.28 1.91 -9.53
N SER A 134 1.19 0.92 -9.43
CA SER A 134 1.96 0.40 -10.55
C SER A 134 1.31 -0.80 -11.27
N ALA A 135 0.19 -1.32 -10.74
CA ALA A 135 -0.41 -2.59 -11.19
C ALA A 135 -0.65 -2.65 -12.70
N LEU A 136 -1.26 -1.62 -13.27
CA LEU A 136 -1.56 -1.59 -14.71
C LEU A 136 -0.29 -1.55 -15.57
N GLY A 137 0.68 -0.73 -15.19
CA GLY A 137 1.97 -0.65 -15.88
C GLY A 137 2.77 -1.95 -15.77
N LEU A 138 2.78 -2.57 -14.57
CA LEU A 138 3.41 -3.87 -14.36
C LEU A 138 2.72 -4.97 -15.16
N GLY A 139 1.37 -4.98 -15.18
CA GLY A 139 0.60 -5.94 -15.97
C GLY A 139 0.94 -5.86 -17.46
N LEU A 140 1.00 -4.64 -18.02
CA LEU A 140 1.40 -4.43 -19.41
C LEU A 140 2.86 -4.88 -19.65
N HIS A 141 3.77 -4.59 -18.74
CA HIS A 141 5.17 -5.03 -18.85
C HIS A 141 5.29 -6.55 -18.82
N VAL A 142 4.63 -7.22 -17.89
CA VAL A 142 4.62 -8.69 -17.78
C VAL A 142 3.99 -9.33 -19.00
N SER A 143 2.90 -8.78 -19.53
CA SER A 143 2.28 -9.25 -20.78
C SER A 143 3.26 -9.21 -21.97
N LYS A 144 4.06 -8.14 -22.09
CA LYS A 144 5.11 -8.04 -23.11
C LYS A 144 6.24 -9.05 -22.90
N LEU A 145 6.59 -9.33 -21.65
CA LEU A 145 7.58 -10.39 -21.34
C LEU A 145 7.03 -11.77 -21.67
N PHE A 146 5.77 -12.03 -21.34
CA PHE A 146 5.11 -13.31 -21.64
C PHE A 146 5.05 -13.57 -23.14
N ALA A 147 4.71 -12.57 -23.95
CA ALA A 147 4.70 -12.67 -25.41
C ALA A 147 6.07 -13.03 -26.01
N LYS A 148 7.17 -12.79 -25.29
CA LYS A 148 8.52 -13.20 -25.71
C LYS A 148 8.87 -14.63 -25.27
N LEU A 149 8.14 -15.18 -24.28
CA LEU A 149 8.31 -16.55 -23.80
C LEU A 149 7.56 -17.53 -24.70
N ASP A 150 6.35 -17.20 -25.10
CA ASP A 150 5.46 -18.05 -25.87
C ASP A 150 5.25 -17.45 -27.27
N ALA A 151 5.83 -18.10 -28.27
CA ALA A 151 5.69 -17.68 -29.67
C ALA A 151 4.24 -17.80 -30.20
N ASN A 152 3.40 -18.59 -29.53
CA ASN A 152 1.99 -18.77 -29.86
C ASN A 152 1.07 -17.78 -29.13
N PHE A 153 1.64 -16.95 -28.24
CA PHE A 153 0.86 -15.94 -27.54
C PHE A 153 0.23 -14.97 -28.52
N LYS A 154 -1.07 -14.95 -28.58
CA LYS A 154 -1.85 -13.99 -29.36
C LYS A 154 -2.69 -13.12 -28.42
N LYS A 155 -2.69 -11.85 -28.70
CA LYS A 155 -3.60 -10.92 -28.03
C LYS A 155 -5.02 -11.28 -28.47
N LEU A 156 -5.95 -11.37 -27.53
CA LEU A 156 -7.37 -11.54 -27.86
C LEU A 156 -7.89 -10.29 -28.59
N ASP A 157 -8.62 -10.52 -29.68
CA ASP A 157 -9.24 -9.42 -30.43
C ASP A 157 -10.31 -8.70 -29.61
N ASN A 158 -11.05 -9.46 -28.80
CA ASN A 158 -12.04 -8.95 -27.84
C ASN A 158 -11.69 -9.45 -26.42
N PRO A 159 -10.77 -8.79 -25.70
CA PRO A 159 -10.48 -9.17 -24.33
C PRO A 159 -11.72 -8.97 -23.47
N LEU A 160 -12.06 -9.99 -22.67
CA LEU A 160 -13.10 -9.86 -21.65
C LEU A 160 -12.71 -8.72 -20.72
N SER A 161 -13.38 -7.60 -20.86
CA SER A 161 -13.30 -6.52 -19.90
C SER A 161 -14.14 -6.95 -18.69
N ALA A 162 -13.50 -7.40 -17.63
CA ALA A 162 -14.18 -7.52 -16.36
C ALA A 162 -14.55 -6.10 -15.92
N LYS A 163 -15.79 -5.71 -16.17
CA LYS A 163 -16.37 -4.53 -15.52
C LYS A 163 -16.56 -4.88 -14.05
N ALA A 164 -15.55 -4.57 -13.24
CA ALA A 164 -15.80 -4.47 -11.82
C ALA A 164 -16.68 -3.23 -11.62
N PRO A 165 -17.92 -3.38 -11.13
CA PRO A 165 -18.73 -2.20 -10.84
C PRO A 165 -17.99 -1.36 -9.82
N MET A 166 -17.85 -0.07 -10.09
CA MET A 166 -17.31 0.86 -9.11
C MET A 166 -18.23 0.88 -7.89
N LEU A 167 -17.68 1.15 -6.71
CA LEU A 167 -18.49 1.27 -5.49
C LEU A 167 -19.64 2.27 -5.68
N ALA A 168 -19.41 3.36 -6.41
CA ALA A 168 -20.41 4.34 -6.78
C ALA A 168 -21.56 3.78 -7.67
N GLU A 169 -21.30 2.77 -8.50
CA GLU A 169 -22.32 2.11 -9.32
C GLU A 169 -23.14 1.11 -8.51
N LYS A 170 -22.51 0.46 -7.53
CA LYS A 170 -23.15 -0.51 -6.65
C LYS A 170 -23.95 0.15 -5.53
N PHE A 171 -23.54 1.32 -5.13
CA PHE A 171 -24.20 2.17 -4.14
C PHE A 171 -24.42 3.54 -4.79
N PRO A 172 -25.49 3.74 -5.56
CA PRO A 172 -25.78 5.02 -6.22
C PRO A 172 -26.18 6.05 -5.16
N ARG A 173 -25.22 6.47 -4.37
CA ARG A 173 -25.30 7.66 -3.53
C ARG A 173 -24.55 8.75 -4.27
N ASP A 174 -25.15 9.90 -4.32
CA ASP A 174 -24.47 11.11 -4.74
C ASP A 174 -23.21 11.28 -3.88
N PHE A 175 -22.06 11.01 -4.49
CA PHE A 175 -20.76 11.33 -3.89
C PHE A 175 -20.51 12.85 -3.90
N ASN A 176 -21.56 13.64 -3.89
CA ASN A 176 -21.51 15.05 -3.58
C ASN A 176 -21.14 15.23 -2.11
N SER A 177 -20.53 16.34 -1.78
CA SER A 177 -20.07 16.68 -0.43
C SER A 177 -21.08 16.38 0.70
N LYS A 178 -22.38 16.37 0.39
CA LYS A 178 -23.45 15.97 1.31
C LYS A 178 -23.54 14.46 1.57
N GLY A 179 -23.11 13.60 0.66
CA GLY A 179 -23.16 12.15 0.83
C GLY A 179 -22.14 11.59 1.82
N TYR A 180 -21.13 12.38 2.20
CA TYR A 180 -20.16 12.02 3.23
C TYR A 180 -20.63 12.38 4.64
N GLU A 181 -21.61 13.23 4.78
CA GLU A 181 -22.12 13.67 6.09
C GLU A 181 -23.10 12.65 6.72
N GLU A 182 -23.61 11.72 5.91
CA GLU A 182 -24.61 10.71 6.35
C GLU A 182 -24.03 9.31 6.49
N MET A 183 -22.72 9.09 6.32
CA MET A 183 -22.02 7.82 6.54
C MET A 183 -21.15 7.86 7.79
#